data_7cd906da92136c8c3cb2555015380b76
#
_entry.id   7cd906da92136c8c3cb2555015380b76
#
_cell.length_a   1.000
_cell.length_b   1.000
_cell.length_c   1.000
_cell.angle_alpha   90.00
_cell.angle_beta   90.00
_cell.angle_gamma   90.00
#
_symmetry.space_group_name_H-M   'P 1'
#
loop_
_entity.id
_entity.type
_entity.pdbx_description
1 polymer ?
#
loop_
_entity_poly.entity_id
_entity_poly.type
_entity_poly.pdbx_seq_one_letter_code
_entity_poly.pdbx_strand_id
1 'polypeptide(L)'
;MSLILSEHFRLAEFTTSLVAVTRRIDNTPPLPAICNLQQLCLHVLEPLRAHLGHAVRINSGYRSAKLNAAVGGVKTSDHTRGCAADIFVPDVKTGRQWFAWMMDN
;
A
#
# COMPACT_ATOMS: atom_id res chain seq x y z
N MET A 1 1.14 -8.73 -16.63
CA MET A 1 2.52 -8.45 -16.14
C MET A 1 2.46 -7.30 -15.14
N SER A 2 3.11 -7.44 -14.00
CA SER A 2 3.10 -6.40 -12.98
C SER A 2 4.28 -5.45 -13.13
N LEU A 3 3.99 -4.15 -13.01
CA LEU A 3 5.02 -3.11 -12.98
C LEU A 3 5.82 -3.20 -11.68
N ILE A 4 7.13 -3.07 -11.78
CA ILE A 4 8.02 -3.00 -10.62
C ILE A 4 8.10 -1.53 -10.17
N LEU A 5 7.72 -1.26 -8.91
CA LEU A 5 7.76 0.09 -8.33
C LEU A 5 9.11 0.41 -7.70
N SER A 6 9.73 -0.59 -7.07
CA SER A 6 11.04 -0.49 -6.45
C SER A 6 11.66 -1.89 -6.39
N GLU A 7 12.85 -2.01 -5.82
CA GLU A 7 13.58 -3.29 -5.81
C GLU A 7 12.74 -4.46 -5.27
N HIS A 8 11.95 -4.24 -4.22
CA HIS A 8 11.22 -5.30 -3.53
C HIS A 8 9.69 -5.20 -3.62
N PHE A 9 9.16 -4.18 -4.31
CA PHE A 9 7.72 -3.95 -4.35
C PHE A 9 7.20 -3.84 -5.78
N ARG A 10 6.09 -4.53 -6.05
CA ARG A 10 5.42 -4.53 -7.36
C ARG A 10 4.05 -3.87 -7.25
N LEU A 11 3.59 -3.26 -8.34
CA LEU A 11 2.29 -2.60 -8.40
C LEU A 11 1.15 -3.54 -8.00
N ALA A 12 1.19 -4.81 -8.41
CA ALA A 12 0.15 -5.77 -8.10
C ALA A 12 -0.10 -5.93 -6.59
N GLU A 13 0.92 -5.75 -5.75
CA GLU A 13 0.77 -5.84 -4.29
C GLU A 13 -0.14 -4.75 -3.74
N PHE A 14 -0.22 -3.60 -4.43
CA PHE A 14 -0.97 -2.41 -4.01
C PHE A 14 -2.35 -2.31 -4.65
N THR A 15 -2.65 -3.12 -5.67
CA THR A 15 -3.91 -3.04 -6.42
C THR A 15 -4.78 -4.27 -6.24
N THR A 16 -4.26 -5.35 -5.67
CA THR A 16 -5.00 -6.59 -5.45
C THR A 16 -6.02 -6.40 -4.33
N SER A 17 -7.29 -6.73 -4.61
CA SER A 17 -8.37 -6.62 -3.64
C SER A 17 -9.40 -7.71 -3.92
N LEU A 18 -9.73 -8.49 -2.89
CA LEU A 18 -10.78 -9.50 -2.99
C LEU A 18 -12.14 -8.87 -3.27
N VAL A 19 -12.43 -7.72 -2.64
CA VAL A 19 -13.68 -6.99 -2.87
C VAL A 19 -13.78 -6.52 -4.32
N ALA A 20 -12.69 -5.98 -4.88
CA ALA A 20 -12.67 -5.54 -6.26
C ALA A 20 -12.94 -6.70 -7.22
N VAL A 21 -12.30 -7.86 -7.00
CA VAL A 21 -12.51 -9.05 -7.82
C VAL A 21 -13.94 -9.56 -7.70
N THR A 22 -14.42 -9.73 -6.46
CA THR A 22 -15.74 -10.30 -6.18
C THR A 22 -16.86 -9.41 -6.72
N ARG A 23 -16.73 -8.10 -6.60
CA ARG A 23 -17.74 -7.13 -7.05
C ARG A 23 -17.47 -6.59 -8.46
N ARG A 24 -16.46 -7.08 -9.14
CA ARG A 24 -16.08 -6.68 -10.50
C ARG A 24 -15.85 -5.17 -10.59
N ILE A 25 -15.12 -4.62 -9.62
CA ILE A 25 -14.74 -3.20 -9.59
C ILE A 25 -13.38 -3.06 -10.23
N ASP A 26 -13.26 -2.14 -11.20
CA ASP A 26 -11.97 -1.80 -11.79
C ASP A 26 -11.13 -1.03 -10.77
N ASN A 27 -9.99 -1.58 -10.40
CA ASN A 27 -9.05 -0.96 -9.47
C ASN A 27 -7.72 -0.61 -10.14
N THR A 28 -7.76 -0.31 -11.43
CA THR A 28 -6.57 0.10 -12.18
C THR A 28 -6.20 1.53 -11.79
N PRO A 29 -4.97 1.78 -11.27
CA PRO A 29 -4.58 3.12 -10.85
C PRO A 29 -4.21 3.99 -12.07
N PRO A 30 -4.56 5.28 -12.04
CA PRO A 30 -4.03 6.23 -13.01
C PRO A 30 -2.55 6.50 -12.76
N LEU A 31 -1.85 7.05 -13.75
CA LEU A 31 -0.42 7.30 -13.66
C LEU A 31 -0.01 8.12 -12.42
N PRO A 32 -0.71 9.19 -12.03
CA PRO A 32 -0.34 9.92 -10.81
C PRO A 32 -0.35 9.05 -9.55
N ALA A 33 -1.31 8.14 -9.42
CA ALA A 33 -1.36 7.22 -8.29
C ALA A 33 -0.19 6.23 -8.32
N ILE A 34 0.19 5.74 -9.49
CA ILE A 34 1.35 4.86 -9.65
C ILE A 34 2.62 5.58 -9.20
N CYS A 35 2.80 6.84 -9.61
CA CYS A 35 3.94 7.64 -9.19
C CYS A 35 3.99 7.83 -7.67
N ASN A 36 2.83 8.08 -7.04
CA ASN A 36 2.73 8.23 -5.59
C ASN A 36 3.08 6.91 -4.88
N LEU A 37 2.60 5.78 -5.38
CA LEU A 37 2.95 4.48 -4.83
C LEU A 37 4.45 4.21 -4.94
N GLN A 38 5.07 4.58 -6.04
CA GLN A 38 6.52 4.45 -6.21
C GLN A 38 7.27 5.28 -5.17
N GLN A 39 6.86 6.52 -4.92
CA GLN A 39 7.47 7.37 -3.90
C GLN A 39 7.31 6.76 -2.51
N LEU A 40 6.14 6.20 -2.21
CA LEU A 40 5.89 5.51 -0.96
C LEU A 40 6.84 4.31 -0.78
N CYS A 41 7.04 3.53 -1.84
CA CYS A 41 7.96 2.41 -1.81
C CYS A 41 9.40 2.86 -1.56
N LEU A 42 9.87 3.85 -2.31
CA LEU A 42 11.26 4.30 -2.25
C LEU A 42 11.61 4.97 -0.91
N HIS A 43 10.69 5.79 -0.38
CA HIS A 43 10.99 6.64 0.77
C HIS A 43 10.52 6.07 2.11
N VAL A 44 9.62 5.10 2.11
CA VAL A 44 9.05 4.55 3.34
C VAL A 44 9.22 3.03 3.42
N LEU A 45 8.71 2.30 2.43
CA LEU A 45 8.62 0.84 2.51
C LEU A 45 9.97 0.14 2.30
N GLU A 46 10.81 0.61 1.36
CA GLU A 46 12.14 0.03 1.18
C GLU A 46 13.03 0.27 2.39
N PRO A 47 13.10 1.50 2.96
CA PRO A 47 13.84 1.70 4.21
C PRO A 47 13.34 0.83 5.36
N LEU A 48 12.03 0.69 5.52
CA LEU A 48 11.46 -0.16 6.56
C LEU A 48 11.87 -1.62 6.35
N ARG A 49 11.75 -2.12 5.12
CA ARG A 49 12.13 -3.49 4.77
C ARG A 49 13.62 -3.75 5.07
N ALA A 50 14.47 -2.80 4.73
CA ALA A 50 15.91 -2.90 5.01
C ALA A 50 16.20 -2.96 6.51
N HIS A 51 15.50 -2.13 7.30
CA HIS A 51 15.63 -2.14 8.76
C HIS A 51 15.17 -3.47 9.36
N LEU A 52 14.05 -4.02 8.89
CA LEU A 52 13.49 -5.26 9.42
C LEU A 52 14.29 -6.50 8.98
N GLY A 53 14.94 -6.45 7.84
CA GLY A 53 15.69 -7.57 7.29
C GLY A 53 14.81 -8.69 6.71
N HIS A 54 13.52 -8.44 6.49
CA HIS A 54 12.59 -9.38 5.88
C HIS A 54 11.51 -8.67 5.08
N ALA A 55 10.74 -9.44 4.30
CA ALA A 55 9.70 -8.89 3.45
C ALA A 55 8.60 -8.20 4.27
N VAL A 56 8.09 -7.09 3.74
CA VAL A 56 6.92 -6.38 4.26
C VAL A 56 5.73 -6.72 3.36
N ARG A 57 4.68 -7.28 3.97
CA ARG A 57 3.47 -7.68 3.24
C ARG A 57 2.49 -6.52 3.17
N ILE A 58 2.01 -6.23 1.96
CA ILE A 58 1.00 -5.20 1.73
C ILE A 58 -0.39 -5.82 1.79
N ASN A 59 -1.24 -5.30 2.66
CA ASN A 59 -2.64 -5.72 2.77
C ASN A 59 -3.55 -4.90 1.89
N SER A 60 -3.31 -3.60 1.76
CA SER A 60 -4.08 -2.70 0.93
C SER A 60 -3.20 -1.53 0.50
N GLY A 61 -3.31 -1.13 -0.74
CA GLY A 61 -2.61 0.03 -1.26
C GLY A 61 -3.58 0.97 -1.96
N TYR A 62 -3.49 1.08 -3.29
CA TYR A 62 -4.39 1.92 -4.06
C TYR A 62 -5.82 1.39 -4.02
N ARG A 63 -6.79 2.31 -3.90
CA ARG A 63 -8.22 2.03 -4.07
C ARG A 63 -8.81 3.05 -5.04
N SER A 64 -9.49 2.57 -6.10
CA SER A 64 -10.32 3.44 -6.94
C SER A 64 -11.44 4.04 -6.07
N ALA A 65 -12.03 5.16 -6.51
CA ALA A 65 -13.12 5.79 -5.78
C ALA A 65 -14.26 4.81 -5.51
N LYS A 66 -14.59 3.97 -6.51
CA LYS A 66 -15.66 2.98 -6.38
C LYS A 66 -15.32 1.89 -5.37
N LEU A 67 -14.07 1.38 -5.40
CA LEU A 67 -13.62 0.39 -4.42
C LEU A 67 -13.57 0.99 -3.01
N ASN A 68 -13.08 2.21 -2.88
CA ASN A 68 -13.01 2.90 -1.59
C ASN A 68 -14.41 3.04 -0.96
N ALA A 69 -15.42 3.40 -1.76
CA ALA A 69 -16.79 3.46 -1.28
C ALA A 69 -17.32 2.08 -0.86
N ALA A 70 -16.99 1.03 -1.64
CA ALA A 70 -17.44 -0.33 -1.36
C ALA A 70 -16.89 -0.89 -0.05
N VAL A 71 -15.68 -0.50 0.35
CA VAL A 71 -15.07 -0.93 1.62
C VAL A 71 -15.31 0.04 2.77
N GLY A 72 -16.12 1.08 2.57
CA GLY A 72 -16.48 2.03 3.62
C GLY A 72 -15.42 3.07 3.91
N GLY A 73 -14.50 3.33 2.99
CA GLY A 73 -13.48 4.36 3.15
C GLY A 73 -14.04 5.76 2.97
N VAL A 74 -13.38 6.75 3.57
CA VAL A 74 -13.75 8.16 3.39
C VAL A 74 -13.34 8.64 2.00
N LYS A 75 -14.10 9.58 1.41
CA LYS A 75 -13.86 10.09 0.06
C LYS A 75 -12.47 10.71 -0.11
N THR A 76 -11.92 11.28 0.96
CA THR A 76 -10.60 11.93 0.97
C THR A 76 -9.47 10.99 1.39
N SER A 77 -9.71 9.68 1.38
CA SER A 77 -8.70 8.71 1.77
C SER A 77 -7.44 8.82 0.89
N ASP A 78 -6.28 8.77 1.52
CA ASP A 78 -4.99 8.76 0.82
C ASP A 78 -4.81 7.51 -0.05
N HIS A 79 -5.50 6.42 0.24
CA HIS A 79 -5.51 5.22 -0.60
C HIS A 79 -6.01 5.51 -2.02
N THR A 80 -6.93 6.46 -2.18
CA THR A 80 -7.47 6.81 -3.51
C THR A 80 -6.47 7.55 -4.39
N ARG A 81 -5.39 8.08 -3.79
CA ARG A 81 -4.33 8.78 -4.51
C ARG A 81 -3.04 7.97 -4.64
N GLY A 82 -3.01 6.75 -4.07
CA GLY A 82 -1.78 5.96 -4.01
C GLY A 82 -0.79 6.45 -2.97
N CYS A 83 -1.24 7.21 -1.98
CA CYS A 83 -0.38 7.82 -0.96
C CYS A 83 -0.42 7.08 0.38
N ALA A 84 -1.03 5.91 0.44
CA ALA A 84 -1.13 5.12 1.66
C ALA A 84 -1.06 3.63 1.35
N ALA A 85 -0.57 2.87 2.31
CA ALA A 85 -0.58 1.42 2.26
C ALA A 85 -0.79 0.88 3.68
N ASP A 86 -1.63 -0.16 3.77
CA ASP A 86 -1.80 -0.94 4.99
C ASP A 86 -0.88 -2.14 4.89
N ILE A 87 -0.02 -2.34 5.88
CA ILE A 87 0.92 -3.45 5.92
C ILE A 87 0.53 -4.46 6.99
N PHE A 88 0.87 -5.72 6.75
CA PHE A 88 0.66 -6.77 7.74
C PHE A 88 1.61 -6.58 8.92
N VAL A 89 1.06 -6.64 10.13
CA VAL A 89 1.82 -6.57 11.39
C VAL A 89 1.41 -7.77 12.24
N PRO A 90 2.36 -8.61 12.70
CA PRO A 90 2.01 -9.83 13.43
C PRO A 90 1.30 -9.58 14.77
N ASP A 91 1.61 -8.45 15.44
CA ASP A 91 0.98 -8.09 16.71
C ASP A 91 1.13 -6.60 16.99
N VAL A 92 0.41 -6.10 18.00
CA VAL A 92 0.40 -4.68 18.36
C VAL A 92 1.78 -4.19 18.82
N LYS A 93 2.49 -5.00 19.59
CA LYS A 93 3.83 -4.66 20.09
C LYS A 93 4.81 -4.44 18.94
N THR A 94 4.83 -5.36 17.98
CA THR A 94 5.68 -5.26 16.79
C THR A 94 5.31 -4.02 15.96
N GLY A 95 4.00 -3.76 15.78
CA GLY A 95 3.53 -2.59 15.05
C GLY A 95 3.97 -1.30 15.68
N ARG A 96 3.94 -1.21 17.01
CA ARG A 96 4.42 -0.03 17.73
C ARG A 96 5.92 0.18 17.54
N GLN A 97 6.70 -0.91 17.53
CA GLN A 97 8.14 -0.84 17.28
C GLN A 97 8.45 -0.33 15.88
N TRP A 98 7.75 -0.84 14.88
CA TRP A 98 7.91 -0.39 13.49
C TRP A 98 7.52 1.08 13.32
N PHE A 99 6.40 1.48 13.93
CA PHE A 99 5.93 2.87 13.88
C PHE A 99 6.95 3.81 14.53
N ALA A 100 7.46 3.45 15.71
CA ALA A 100 8.47 4.25 16.41
C ALA A 100 9.73 4.42 15.56
N TRP A 101 10.20 3.34 14.92
CA TRP A 101 11.36 3.43 14.04
C TRP A 101 11.10 4.35 12.84
N MET A 102 9.93 4.24 12.20
CA MET A 102 9.57 5.09 11.06
C MET A 102 9.49 6.57 11.45
N MET A 103 9.01 6.88 12.66
CA MET A 103 8.93 8.27 13.15
C MET A 103 10.32 8.87 13.37
N ASP A 104 11.31 8.05 13.74
CA ASP A 104 12.67 8.51 14.00
C ASP A 104 13.56 8.53 12.74
N ASN A 105 13.06 7.99 11.66
CA ASN A 105 13.78 7.86 10.38
C ASN A 105 12.91 8.36 9.21
#